data_e176f75577cc1e29bca8bc7f741a63a8
#
_entry.id   e176f75577cc1e29bca8bc7f741a63a8
#
_cell.length_a   1.000
_cell.length_b   1.000
_cell.length_c   1.000
_cell.angle_alpha   90.00
_cell.angle_beta   90.00
_cell.angle_gamma   90.00
#
_symmetry.space_group_name_H-M   'P 1'
#
loop_
_entity.id
_entity.type
_entity.pdbx_description
1 polymer ?
#
loop_
_entity_poly.entity_id
_entity_poly.type
_entity_poly.pdbx_seq_one_letter_code
_entity_poly.pdbx_strand_id
1 'polypeptide(L)'
;MAIKTEYVRVAPQGRAIVALATVAAFLVAVLAGAVWSIPLWLLVLVLIYALRDPVRVTPSIPLAVVSPVDGRVISVGSTTDHYVQRDAYRIRLRMGRRGAFVIRSPMEGKVVEQWFVTQTGAGSKERVRPADQGKGGPVKAPRCRCAWIKTDEGDDITLAIYPHCMFCRPRLDIATGGRVGHGQRCGFLLGGGVIVDVFVPATSRLDCSAGDRVLAGSDIIATLIHK
;
A
#
# COMPACT_ATOMS: atom_id res chain seq x y z
N MET A 1 31.89 0.53 3.59
CA MET A 1 30.59 0.03 3.08
C MET A 1 29.92 -0.72 4.24
N ALA A 2 29.09 -0.06 5.04
CA ALA A 2 28.48 -0.67 6.22
C ALA A 2 27.28 -1.51 5.73
N ILE A 3 27.33 -2.80 5.93
CA ILE A 3 26.22 -3.73 5.73
C ILE A 3 25.18 -3.35 6.81
N LYS A 4 24.20 -2.54 6.42
CA LYS A 4 23.07 -2.21 7.27
C LYS A 4 22.22 -3.48 7.38
N THR A 5 22.35 -4.18 8.50
CA THR A 5 21.56 -5.37 8.81
C THR A 5 20.10 -4.94 8.81
N GLU A 6 19.38 -5.20 7.72
CA GLU A 6 17.93 -4.97 7.63
C GLU A 6 17.25 -5.97 8.57
N TYR A 7 16.85 -5.51 9.74
CA TYR A 7 16.02 -6.31 10.63
C TYR A 7 14.68 -6.57 9.95
N VAL A 8 14.47 -7.80 9.53
CA VAL A 8 13.19 -8.24 8.96
C VAL A 8 12.18 -8.32 10.10
N ARG A 9 11.26 -7.38 10.12
CA ARG A 9 10.12 -7.40 11.05
C ARG A 9 8.92 -7.99 10.34
N VAL A 10 8.15 -8.82 11.05
CA VAL A 10 6.85 -9.28 10.55
C VAL A 10 5.84 -8.17 10.78
N ALA A 11 5.06 -7.85 9.74
CA ALA A 11 4.00 -6.85 9.83
C ALA A 11 3.03 -7.21 10.98
N PRO A 12 2.60 -6.24 11.83
CA PRO A 12 1.75 -6.52 12.99
C PRO A 12 0.51 -7.34 12.67
N GLN A 13 -0.10 -7.08 11.51
CA GLN A 13 -1.29 -7.79 11.04
C GLN A 13 -1.00 -9.29 10.72
N GLY A 14 0.24 -9.60 10.37
CA GLY A 14 0.69 -10.96 10.07
C GLY A 14 1.13 -11.76 11.29
N ARG A 15 1.44 -11.10 12.41
CA ARG A 15 1.98 -11.78 13.61
C ARG A 15 1.06 -12.85 14.15
N ALA A 16 -0.25 -12.56 14.24
CA ALA A 16 -1.24 -13.52 14.71
C ALA A 16 -1.34 -14.74 13.78
N ILE A 17 -1.27 -14.53 12.46
CA ILE A 17 -1.33 -15.62 11.47
C ILE A 17 -0.09 -16.51 11.59
N VAL A 18 1.10 -15.91 11.69
CA VAL A 18 2.36 -16.64 11.86
C VAL A 18 2.37 -17.41 13.18
N ALA A 19 1.94 -16.78 14.28
CA ALA A 19 1.87 -17.43 15.58
C ALA A 19 0.92 -18.64 15.54
N LEU A 20 -0.28 -18.48 14.97
CA LEU A 20 -1.25 -19.58 14.85
C LEU A 20 -0.69 -20.73 14.00
N ALA A 21 -0.06 -20.41 12.86
CA ALA A 21 0.56 -21.43 11.99
C ALA A 21 1.72 -22.16 12.71
N THR A 22 2.52 -21.45 13.51
CA THR A 22 3.61 -22.02 14.30
C THR A 22 3.06 -22.98 15.36
N VAL A 23 2.00 -22.57 16.09
CA VAL A 23 1.35 -23.43 17.09
C VAL A 23 0.76 -24.69 16.42
N ALA A 24 0.10 -24.54 15.27
CA ALA A 24 -0.43 -25.67 14.52
C ALA A 24 0.67 -26.63 14.06
N ALA A 25 1.79 -26.11 13.55
CA ALA A 25 2.93 -26.92 13.13
C ALA A 25 3.53 -27.70 14.31
N PHE A 26 3.65 -27.07 15.48
CA PHE A 26 4.14 -27.70 16.70
C PHE A 26 3.17 -28.81 17.20
N LEU A 27 1.88 -28.53 17.19
CA LEU A 27 0.86 -29.50 17.61
C LEU A 27 0.90 -30.77 16.73
N VAL A 28 0.99 -30.61 15.42
CA VAL A 28 1.11 -31.76 14.49
C VAL A 28 2.41 -32.51 14.72
N ALA A 29 3.53 -31.80 15.01
CA ALA A 29 4.80 -32.44 15.32
C ALA A 29 4.70 -33.37 16.55
N VAL A 30 3.97 -32.93 17.59
CA VAL A 30 3.78 -33.69 18.84
C VAL A 30 2.80 -34.85 18.66
N LEU A 31 1.69 -34.65 17.96
CA LEU A 31 0.61 -35.63 17.85
C LEU A 31 0.84 -36.65 16.73
N ALA A 32 1.35 -36.22 15.59
CA ALA A 32 1.51 -37.06 14.39
C ALA A 32 2.97 -37.39 14.04
N GLY A 33 3.92 -36.73 14.73
CA GLY A 33 5.35 -36.91 14.51
C GLY A 33 5.98 -35.83 13.61
N ALA A 34 7.29 -35.68 13.73
CA ALA A 34 8.06 -34.61 13.11
C ALA A 34 7.96 -34.59 11.57
N VAL A 35 7.90 -35.76 10.93
CA VAL A 35 7.84 -35.88 9.47
C VAL A 35 6.58 -35.23 8.90
N TRP A 36 5.43 -35.46 9.55
CA TRP A 36 4.15 -34.91 9.12
C TRP A 36 4.03 -33.38 9.35
N SER A 37 4.85 -32.80 10.22
CA SER A 37 4.87 -31.36 10.47
C SER A 37 5.71 -30.55 9.46
N ILE A 38 6.57 -31.22 8.66
CA ILE A 38 7.46 -30.54 7.70
C ILE A 38 6.73 -29.56 6.75
N PRO A 39 5.60 -29.95 6.13
CA PRO A 39 4.86 -29.02 5.23
C PRO A 39 4.37 -27.76 5.95
N LEU A 40 3.96 -27.90 7.23
CA LEU A 40 3.49 -26.77 8.03
C LEU A 40 4.67 -25.82 8.39
N TRP A 41 5.84 -26.36 8.70
CA TRP A 41 7.03 -25.54 8.93
C TRP A 41 7.47 -24.79 7.67
N LEU A 42 7.40 -25.42 6.49
CA LEU A 42 7.63 -24.74 5.23
C LEU A 42 6.60 -23.61 5.00
N LEU A 43 5.33 -23.86 5.32
CA LEU A 43 4.28 -22.82 5.26
C LEU A 43 4.59 -21.66 6.21
N VAL A 44 5.06 -21.92 7.43
CA VAL A 44 5.45 -20.85 8.38
C VAL A 44 6.58 -20.00 7.80
N LEU A 45 7.61 -20.62 7.20
CA LEU A 45 8.71 -19.89 6.56
C LEU A 45 8.21 -19.03 5.39
N VAL A 46 7.32 -19.54 4.56
CA VAL A 46 6.69 -18.79 3.46
C VAL A 46 5.87 -17.62 4.00
N LEU A 47 5.11 -17.81 5.09
CA LEU A 47 4.33 -16.76 5.72
C LEU A 47 5.24 -15.66 6.30
N ILE A 48 6.32 -16.02 7.00
CA ILE A 48 7.30 -15.05 7.50
C ILE A 48 7.90 -14.23 6.36
N TYR A 49 8.27 -14.89 5.26
CA TYR A 49 8.81 -14.22 4.09
C TYR A 49 7.78 -13.28 3.42
N ALA A 50 6.54 -13.74 3.26
CA ALA A 50 5.47 -12.98 2.62
C ALA A 50 5.02 -11.77 3.47
N LEU A 51 5.02 -11.94 4.81
CA LEU A 51 4.54 -10.91 5.76
C LEU A 51 5.68 -10.02 6.30
N ARG A 52 6.85 -10.07 5.67
CA ARG A 52 7.99 -9.24 6.07
C ARG A 52 7.73 -7.76 5.82
N ASP A 53 8.14 -6.93 6.78
CA ASP A 53 8.17 -5.47 6.68
C ASP A 53 9.62 -4.99 6.88
N PRO A 54 10.38 -4.78 5.81
CA PRO A 54 11.76 -4.30 5.93
C PRO A 54 11.77 -2.87 6.45
N VAL A 55 12.70 -2.61 7.37
CA VAL A 55 12.93 -1.25 7.86
C VAL A 55 13.53 -0.43 6.72
N ARG A 56 12.86 0.67 6.34
CA ARG A 56 13.31 1.57 5.27
C ARG A 56 13.75 2.90 5.85
N VAL A 57 14.77 3.46 5.23
CA VAL A 57 15.20 4.84 5.52
C VAL A 57 14.49 5.74 4.53
N THR A 58 13.60 6.58 5.04
CA THR A 58 12.92 7.59 4.24
C THR A 58 13.87 8.75 4.01
N PRO A 59 14.04 9.24 2.77
CA PRO A 59 14.89 10.39 2.47
C PRO A 59 14.35 11.64 3.18
N SER A 60 15.27 12.42 3.78
CA SER A 60 14.93 13.69 4.46
C SER A 60 14.90 14.88 3.47
N ILE A 61 14.35 14.68 2.29
CA ILE A 61 14.22 15.71 1.28
C ILE A 61 12.86 16.38 1.43
N PRO A 62 12.80 17.70 1.65
CA PRO A 62 11.55 18.43 1.75
C PRO A 62 10.71 18.24 0.49
N LEU A 63 9.40 18.17 0.63
CA LEU A 63 8.43 18.07 -0.46
C LEU A 63 8.62 16.85 -1.39
N ALA A 64 9.47 15.89 -1.02
CA ALA A 64 9.65 14.67 -1.78
C ALA A 64 8.46 13.72 -1.59
N VAL A 65 7.91 13.25 -2.69
CA VAL A 65 6.88 12.21 -2.71
C VAL A 65 7.55 10.86 -2.91
N VAL A 66 7.47 9.98 -1.92
CA VAL A 66 8.09 8.64 -1.99
C VAL A 66 7.12 7.60 -2.52
N SER A 67 7.66 6.52 -3.06
CA SER A 67 6.86 5.40 -3.53
C SER A 67 6.04 4.78 -2.40
N PRO A 68 4.73 4.59 -2.56
CA PRO A 68 3.88 3.94 -1.55
C PRO A 68 4.07 2.43 -1.49
N VAL A 69 4.60 1.80 -2.53
CA VAL A 69 4.73 0.33 -2.65
C VAL A 69 6.05 -0.08 -3.28
N ASP A 70 6.51 -1.29 -2.95
CA ASP A 70 7.64 -1.92 -3.65
C ASP A 70 7.16 -2.41 -5.02
N GLY A 71 7.76 -1.90 -6.09
CA GLY A 71 7.29 -2.31 -7.41
C GLY A 71 8.04 -1.72 -8.57
N ARG A 72 7.32 -1.57 -9.67
CA ARG A 72 7.81 -0.96 -10.90
C ARG A 72 6.83 0.09 -11.39
N VAL A 73 7.34 1.21 -11.86
CA VAL A 73 6.57 2.25 -12.54
C VAL A 73 6.08 1.70 -13.88
N ILE A 74 4.78 1.71 -14.12
CA ILE A 74 4.18 1.27 -15.40
C ILE A 74 4.10 2.44 -16.36
N SER A 75 3.60 3.57 -15.87
CA SER A 75 3.40 4.78 -16.67
C SER A 75 3.40 6.01 -15.80
N VAL A 76 3.85 7.10 -16.38
CA VAL A 76 3.80 8.43 -15.82
C VAL A 76 3.19 9.35 -16.87
N GLY A 77 2.28 10.22 -16.49
CA GLY A 77 1.64 11.12 -17.45
C GLY A 77 0.71 12.14 -16.81
N SER A 78 0.45 13.21 -17.53
CA SER A 78 -0.53 14.22 -17.15
C SER A 78 -1.95 13.66 -17.30
N THR A 79 -2.82 13.98 -16.35
CA THR A 79 -4.23 13.58 -16.34
C THR A 79 -5.00 14.51 -15.41
N THR A 80 -6.31 14.42 -15.46
CA THR A 80 -7.14 15.05 -14.43
C THR A 80 -7.35 14.05 -13.31
N ASP A 81 -7.07 14.43 -12.07
CA ASP A 81 -7.43 13.64 -10.89
C ASP A 81 -8.95 13.69 -10.73
N HIS A 82 -9.61 12.61 -11.13
CA HIS A 82 -11.07 12.49 -11.03
C HIS A 82 -11.60 12.45 -9.60
N TYR A 83 -10.72 12.30 -8.61
CA TYR A 83 -11.11 12.19 -7.20
C TYR A 83 -11.20 13.58 -6.54
N VAL A 84 -10.27 14.47 -6.88
CA VAL A 84 -10.20 15.84 -6.36
C VAL A 84 -10.54 16.89 -7.42
N GLN A 85 -10.76 16.45 -8.69
CA GLN A 85 -11.14 17.27 -9.86
C GLN A 85 -10.14 18.40 -10.16
N ARG A 86 -8.86 18.02 -10.28
CA ARG A 86 -7.76 18.95 -10.61
C ARG A 86 -6.81 18.32 -11.62
N ASP A 87 -6.02 19.16 -12.26
CA ASP A 87 -4.94 18.70 -13.11
C ASP A 87 -3.83 18.10 -12.25
N ALA A 88 -3.37 16.92 -12.63
CA ALA A 88 -2.43 16.13 -11.88
C ALA A 88 -1.52 15.32 -12.79
N TYR A 89 -0.35 14.96 -12.30
CA TYR A 89 0.42 13.84 -12.83
C TYR A 89 -0.03 12.56 -12.14
N ARG A 90 -0.29 11.52 -12.94
CA ARG A 90 -0.55 10.18 -12.46
C ARG A 90 0.70 9.32 -12.62
N ILE A 91 1.20 8.80 -11.53
CA ILE A 91 2.28 7.82 -11.47
C ILE A 91 1.64 6.48 -11.17
N ARG A 92 1.68 5.57 -12.15
CA ARG A 92 1.09 4.24 -12.02
C ARG A 92 2.16 3.23 -11.69
N LEU A 93 2.00 2.57 -10.56
CA LEU A 93 2.93 1.59 -10.02
C LEU A 93 2.29 0.19 -10.05
N ARG A 94 3.08 -0.83 -10.38
CA ARG A 94 2.69 -2.23 -10.18
C ARG A 94 3.49 -2.80 -9.04
N MET A 95 2.81 -3.21 -7.99
CA MET A 95 3.43 -3.86 -6.85
C MET A 95 4.06 -5.19 -7.24
N GLY A 96 5.29 -5.42 -6.81
CA GLY A 96 6.01 -6.67 -7.05
C GLY A 96 5.44 -7.83 -6.25
N ARG A 97 5.47 -9.04 -6.81
CA ARG A 97 5.04 -10.26 -6.10
C ARG A 97 6.00 -10.69 -5.00
N ARG A 98 7.26 -10.23 -5.05
CA ARG A 98 8.33 -10.57 -4.10
C ARG A 98 8.70 -9.42 -3.17
N GLY A 99 8.06 -8.24 -3.33
CA GLY A 99 8.25 -7.07 -2.48
C GLY A 99 7.58 -7.22 -1.11
N ALA A 100 7.80 -6.25 -0.24
CA ALA A 100 7.03 -6.14 0.99
C ALA A 100 5.58 -5.75 0.65
N PHE A 101 4.62 -6.44 1.26
CA PHE A 101 3.19 -6.18 1.04
C PHE A 101 2.67 -5.05 1.92
N VAL A 102 3.52 -4.07 2.19
CA VAL A 102 3.22 -2.90 3.03
C VAL A 102 2.96 -1.70 2.13
N ILE A 103 1.93 -0.93 2.46
CA ILE A 103 1.65 0.35 1.85
C ILE A 103 2.18 1.43 2.78
N ARG A 104 2.95 2.37 2.22
CA ARG A 104 3.51 3.50 2.94
C ARG A 104 2.90 4.80 2.46
N SER A 105 2.84 5.80 3.34
CA SER A 105 2.40 7.14 2.94
C SER A 105 3.41 7.75 1.97
N PRO A 106 2.94 8.26 0.82
CA PRO A 106 3.83 8.90 -0.14
C PRO A 106 4.41 10.21 0.39
N MET A 107 3.70 10.86 1.31
CA MET A 107 4.12 12.11 1.93
C MET A 107 3.53 12.24 3.32
N GLU A 108 4.04 13.18 4.13
CA GLU A 108 3.40 13.56 5.39
C GLU A 108 2.21 14.47 5.14
N GLY A 109 1.23 14.41 6.04
CA GLY A 109 0.05 15.26 5.95
C GLY A 109 -1.14 14.71 6.70
N LYS A 110 -2.28 15.39 6.53
CA LYS A 110 -3.57 15.00 7.11
C LYS A 110 -4.37 14.19 6.10
N VAL A 111 -4.88 13.04 6.53
CA VAL A 111 -5.83 12.25 5.74
C VAL A 111 -7.18 12.96 5.74
N VAL A 112 -7.52 13.58 4.62
CA VAL A 112 -8.77 14.33 4.48
C VAL A 112 -9.94 13.37 4.37
N GLU A 113 -9.83 12.40 3.48
CA GLU A 113 -10.90 11.45 3.20
C GLU A 113 -10.34 10.10 2.73
N GLN A 114 -11.09 9.04 3.04
CA GLN A 114 -10.91 7.73 2.45
C GLN A 114 -12.22 7.25 1.87
N TRP A 115 -12.17 6.51 0.76
CA TRP A 115 -13.37 5.93 0.16
C TRP A 115 -13.04 4.68 -0.63
N PHE A 116 -14.09 3.94 -0.95
CA PHE A 116 -14.03 2.82 -1.87
C PHE A 116 -14.76 3.20 -3.15
N VAL A 117 -14.25 2.74 -4.27
CA VAL A 117 -14.98 2.81 -5.53
C VAL A 117 -15.50 1.41 -5.83
N THR A 118 -16.81 1.30 -5.82
CA THR A 118 -17.54 0.06 -6.18
C THR A 118 -18.17 0.24 -7.54
N GLN A 119 -18.29 -0.85 -8.32
CA GLN A 119 -19.07 -0.84 -9.53
C GLN A 119 -20.46 -1.37 -9.22
N THR A 120 -21.45 -0.50 -9.28
CA THR A 120 -22.85 -0.89 -9.25
C THR A 120 -23.25 -1.45 -10.62
N GLY A 121 -24.21 -2.39 -10.68
CA GLY A 121 -24.52 -3.21 -11.83
C GLY A 121 -24.87 -2.50 -13.17
N ALA A 122 -24.95 -1.17 -13.19
CA ALA A 122 -25.19 -0.33 -14.37
C ALA A 122 -23.91 0.32 -14.94
N GLY A 123 -22.71 -0.12 -14.53
CA GLY A 123 -21.46 0.49 -15.01
C GLY A 123 -21.09 1.80 -14.29
N SER A 124 -21.94 2.32 -13.42
CA SER A 124 -21.68 3.52 -12.64
C SER A 124 -20.64 3.26 -11.55
N LYS A 125 -19.66 4.16 -11.41
CA LYS A 125 -18.68 4.13 -10.32
C LYS A 125 -19.27 4.87 -9.13
N GLU A 126 -19.60 4.16 -8.08
CA GLU A 126 -20.12 4.74 -6.84
C GLU A 126 -18.98 4.91 -5.81
N ARG A 127 -18.94 6.08 -5.20
CA ARG A 127 -18.00 6.42 -4.13
C ARG A 127 -18.67 6.08 -2.79
N VAL A 128 -18.10 5.12 -2.07
CA VAL A 128 -18.62 4.69 -0.76
C VAL A 128 -17.60 5.03 0.32
N ARG A 129 -18.02 5.75 1.36
CA ARG A 129 -17.17 6.06 2.51
C ARG A 129 -17.09 4.85 3.46
N PRO A 130 -15.98 4.65 4.19
CA PRO A 130 -15.87 3.57 5.17
C PRO A 130 -16.97 3.62 6.25
N ALA A 131 -17.40 4.81 6.64
CA ALA A 131 -18.46 5.00 7.63
C ALA A 131 -19.85 4.52 7.14
N ASP A 132 -20.05 4.40 5.84
CA ASP A 132 -21.33 4.02 5.23
C ASP A 132 -21.43 2.51 4.93
N GLN A 133 -20.39 1.75 5.19
CA GLN A 133 -20.33 0.30 4.91
C GLN A 133 -21.36 -0.55 5.69
N GLY A 134 -22.01 0.00 6.70
CA GLY A 134 -23.04 -0.69 7.49
C GLY A 134 -24.49 -0.44 7.04
N LYS A 135 -24.72 0.49 6.12
CA LYS A 135 -26.08 0.99 5.79
C LYS A 135 -26.62 0.49 4.45
N GLY A 136 -25.80 -0.13 3.63
CA GLY A 136 -26.21 -0.71 2.36
C GLY A 136 -25.77 -2.17 2.29
N GLY A 137 -26.57 -3.05 1.67
CA GLY A 137 -26.34 -4.49 1.59
C GLY A 137 -24.92 -4.90 1.16
N PRO A 138 -24.61 -6.19 0.99
CA PRO A 138 -23.25 -6.69 0.80
C PRO A 138 -22.58 -6.01 -0.39
N VAL A 139 -21.62 -5.12 -0.09
CA VAL A 139 -20.83 -4.39 -1.08
C VAL A 139 -20.05 -5.42 -1.89
N LYS A 140 -20.36 -5.56 -3.18
CA LYS A 140 -19.51 -6.31 -4.12
C LYS A 140 -18.08 -5.81 -3.96
N ALA A 141 -17.12 -6.71 -4.01
CA ALA A 141 -15.70 -6.45 -3.73
C ALA A 141 -15.23 -5.08 -4.29
N PRO A 142 -14.68 -4.18 -3.45
CA PRO A 142 -14.32 -2.83 -3.88
C PRO A 142 -13.27 -2.91 -5.00
N ARG A 143 -13.51 -2.21 -6.12
CA ARG A 143 -12.56 -2.16 -7.25
C ARG A 143 -11.36 -1.26 -7.00
N CYS A 144 -11.50 -0.29 -6.09
CA CYS A 144 -10.42 0.62 -5.74
C CYS A 144 -10.61 1.11 -4.31
N ARG A 145 -9.51 1.22 -3.59
CA ARG A 145 -9.45 1.91 -2.31
C ARG A 145 -8.63 3.18 -2.48
N CYS A 146 -9.21 4.31 -2.10
CA CYS A 146 -8.59 5.60 -2.27
C CYS A 146 -8.38 6.28 -0.92
N ALA A 147 -7.32 7.09 -0.84
CA ALA A 147 -7.04 7.99 0.26
C ALA A 147 -6.58 9.33 -0.28
N TRP A 148 -7.15 10.40 0.22
CA TRP A 148 -6.74 11.77 -0.05
C TRP A 148 -5.96 12.30 1.14
N ILE A 149 -4.72 12.68 0.90
CA ILE A 149 -3.79 13.22 1.88
C ILE A 149 -3.53 14.67 1.49
N LYS A 150 -3.73 15.58 2.42
CA LYS A 150 -3.38 16.99 2.28
C LYS A 150 -2.12 17.27 3.09
N THR A 151 -1.10 17.81 2.44
CA THR A 151 0.16 18.17 3.10
C THR A 151 -0.02 19.41 3.98
N ASP A 152 0.93 19.68 4.86
CA ASP A 152 0.89 20.88 5.71
C ASP A 152 1.04 22.16 4.88
N GLU A 153 1.69 22.05 3.73
CA GLU A 153 1.87 23.14 2.76
C GLU A 153 0.61 23.37 1.90
N GLY A 154 -0.40 22.49 2.01
CA GLY A 154 -1.66 22.64 1.33
C GLY A 154 -1.80 21.84 0.03
N ASP A 155 -0.76 21.12 -0.37
CA ASP A 155 -0.81 20.25 -1.55
C ASP A 155 -1.65 19.01 -1.29
N ASP A 156 -2.32 18.58 -2.33
CA ASP A 156 -3.18 17.40 -2.27
C ASP A 156 -2.51 16.22 -2.98
N ILE A 157 -2.47 15.07 -2.34
CA ILE A 157 -1.99 13.82 -2.93
C ILE A 157 -3.10 12.78 -2.82
N THR A 158 -3.43 12.14 -3.94
CA THR A 158 -4.40 11.06 -3.96
C THR A 158 -3.71 9.73 -4.22
N LEU A 159 -3.94 8.78 -3.33
CA LEU A 159 -3.49 7.40 -3.45
C LEU A 159 -4.69 6.53 -3.83
N ALA A 160 -4.62 5.84 -4.97
CA ALA A 160 -5.67 4.93 -5.43
C ALA A 160 -5.10 3.52 -5.62
N ILE A 161 -5.66 2.53 -4.92
CA ILE A 161 -5.17 1.15 -4.88
C ILE A 161 -6.21 0.25 -5.55
N TYR A 162 -5.81 -0.41 -6.65
CA TYR A 162 -6.65 -1.29 -7.45
C TYR A 162 -6.27 -2.75 -7.17
N PRO A 163 -7.07 -3.48 -6.37
CA PRO A 163 -6.85 -4.90 -6.18
C PRO A 163 -7.08 -5.65 -7.49
N HIS A 164 -6.11 -6.46 -7.91
CA HIS A 164 -6.22 -7.23 -9.15
C HIS A 164 -6.86 -8.60 -8.97
N CYS A 165 -6.87 -9.11 -7.73
CA CYS A 165 -7.47 -10.40 -7.44
C CYS A 165 -8.49 -10.32 -6.28
N MET A 166 -9.43 -11.27 -6.25
CA MET A 166 -10.51 -11.31 -5.27
C MET A 166 -10.02 -11.51 -3.82
N PHE A 167 -8.83 -12.09 -3.64
CA PHE A 167 -8.20 -12.31 -2.33
C PHE A 167 -7.30 -11.17 -1.89
N CYS A 168 -6.94 -10.24 -2.81
CA CYS A 168 -6.10 -9.09 -2.52
C CYS A 168 -6.96 -7.95 -1.97
N ARG A 169 -7.19 -7.94 -0.66
CA ARG A 169 -7.93 -6.86 0.01
C ARG A 169 -6.97 -5.86 0.62
N PRO A 170 -6.78 -4.68 0.01
CA PRO A 170 -5.97 -3.63 0.62
C PRO A 170 -6.63 -3.15 1.92
N ARG A 171 -5.86 -3.14 2.99
CA ARG A 171 -6.24 -2.50 4.24
C ARG A 171 -5.40 -1.24 4.41
N LEU A 172 -6.06 -0.11 4.59
CA LEU A 172 -5.45 1.13 5.04
C LEU A 172 -5.76 1.27 6.53
N ASP A 173 -4.71 1.33 7.34
CA ASP A 173 -4.79 1.40 8.80
C ASP A 173 -4.65 2.86 9.27
N ILE A 174 -5.10 3.79 8.44
CA ILE A 174 -5.12 5.22 8.71
C ILE A 174 -6.56 5.66 8.96
N ALA A 175 -6.76 6.63 9.85
CA ALA A 175 -8.07 7.18 10.12
C ALA A 175 -8.29 8.47 9.31
N THR A 176 -9.51 8.69 8.85
CA THR A 176 -9.91 10.00 8.29
C THR A 176 -9.76 11.06 9.37
N GLY A 177 -9.14 12.19 9.03
CA GLY A 177 -8.79 13.26 9.98
C GLY A 177 -7.46 13.02 10.72
N GLY A 178 -6.89 11.82 10.67
CA GLY A 178 -5.58 11.49 11.25
C GLY A 178 -4.42 12.06 10.44
N ARG A 179 -3.25 12.16 11.07
CA ARG A 179 -2.00 12.52 10.40
C ARG A 179 -1.19 11.28 10.05
N VAL A 180 -0.50 11.34 8.95
CA VAL A 180 0.46 10.33 8.51
C VAL A 180 1.80 11.00 8.27
N GLY A 181 2.89 10.33 8.68
CA GLY A 181 4.25 10.79 8.44
C GLY A 181 4.77 10.34 7.08
N HIS A 182 5.82 11.00 6.61
CA HIS A 182 6.53 10.68 5.37
C HIS A 182 7.07 9.25 5.39
N GLY A 183 6.70 8.42 4.42
CA GLY A 183 7.10 7.01 4.36
C GLY A 183 6.54 6.14 5.49
N GLN A 184 5.68 6.67 6.35
CA GLN A 184 5.04 5.93 7.42
C GLN A 184 4.19 4.81 6.85
N ARG A 185 4.20 3.66 7.52
CA ARG A 185 3.30 2.57 7.15
C ARG A 185 1.85 3.00 7.35
N CYS A 186 1.07 2.95 6.30
CA CYS A 186 -0.34 3.33 6.29
C CYS A 186 -1.28 2.18 5.91
N GLY A 187 -0.74 1.03 5.55
CA GLY A 187 -1.57 -0.11 5.22
C GLY A 187 -0.81 -1.37 4.87
N PHE A 188 -1.58 -2.39 4.56
CA PHE A 188 -1.07 -3.71 4.21
C PHE A 188 -1.88 -4.32 3.06
N LEU A 189 -1.19 -5.05 2.19
CA LEU A 189 -1.76 -5.77 1.05
C LEU A 189 -1.37 -7.24 1.14
N LEU A 190 -2.32 -8.14 1.16
CA LEU A 190 -2.02 -9.55 1.00
C LEU A 190 -2.04 -9.89 -0.50
N GLY A 191 -0.90 -10.33 -1.02
CA GLY A 191 -0.75 -10.71 -2.43
C GLY A 191 -0.20 -9.59 -3.32
N GLY A 192 0.68 -9.95 -4.24
CA GLY A 192 1.31 -9.02 -5.18
C GLY A 192 0.49 -8.82 -6.46
N GLY A 193 0.97 -7.93 -7.32
CA GLY A 193 0.35 -7.64 -8.62
C GLY A 193 -0.71 -6.54 -8.60
N VAL A 194 -0.90 -5.88 -7.46
CA VAL A 194 -1.81 -4.74 -7.29
C VAL A 194 -1.27 -3.53 -8.04
N ILE A 195 -2.17 -2.77 -8.65
CA ILE A 195 -1.84 -1.49 -9.27
C ILE A 195 -2.14 -0.38 -8.26
N VAL A 196 -1.20 0.55 -8.14
CA VAL A 196 -1.32 1.72 -7.28
C VAL A 196 -1.08 2.96 -8.12
N ASP A 197 -2.04 3.86 -8.15
CA ASP A 197 -1.91 5.17 -8.79
C ASP A 197 -1.68 6.22 -7.70
N VAL A 198 -0.65 7.03 -7.91
CA VAL A 198 -0.36 8.22 -7.10
C VAL A 198 -0.63 9.43 -7.98
N PHE A 199 -1.51 10.31 -7.51
CA PHE A 199 -1.80 11.58 -8.17
C PHE A 199 -1.13 12.70 -7.39
N VAL A 200 -0.27 13.44 -8.06
CA VAL A 200 0.41 14.63 -7.52
C VAL A 200 0.01 15.86 -8.32
N PRO A 201 0.10 17.09 -7.77
CA PRO A 201 -0.21 18.30 -8.51
C PRO A 201 0.55 18.38 -9.85
N ALA A 202 -0.07 18.96 -10.87
CA ALA A 202 0.55 19.13 -12.18
C ALA A 202 1.78 20.06 -12.18
N THR A 203 2.00 20.81 -11.09
CA THR A 203 3.19 21.64 -10.87
C THR A 203 4.40 20.85 -10.38
N SER A 204 4.21 19.58 -9.96
CA SER A 204 5.28 18.76 -9.39
C SER A 204 6.32 18.38 -10.44
N ARG A 205 7.58 18.23 -10.00
CA ARG A 205 8.64 17.62 -10.79
C ARG A 205 8.52 16.09 -10.67
N LEU A 206 8.61 15.41 -11.80
CA LEU A 206 8.62 13.94 -11.84
C LEU A 206 10.08 13.48 -11.74
N ASP A 207 10.36 12.59 -10.79
CA ASP A 207 11.69 12.06 -10.51
C ASP A 207 11.82 10.57 -10.90
N CYS A 208 10.80 10.02 -11.57
CA CYS A 208 10.78 8.64 -12.03
C CYS A 208 10.29 8.52 -13.47
N SER A 209 10.68 7.43 -14.11
CA SER A 209 10.31 7.09 -15.48
C SER A 209 9.63 5.72 -15.56
N ALA A 210 8.85 5.51 -16.64
CA ALA A 210 8.24 4.19 -16.88
C ALA A 210 9.32 3.11 -17.00
N GLY A 211 9.15 2.02 -16.27
CA GLY A 211 10.11 0.90 -16.20
C GLY A 211 10.99 0.90 -14.96
N ASP A 212 11.11 2.01 -14.23
CA ASP A 212 11.93 2.10 -13.03
C ASP A 212 11.42 1.18 -11.92
N ARG A 213 12.36 0.60 -11.18
CA ARG A 213 12.06 -0.12 -9.95
C ARG A 213 12.12 0.84 -8.79
N VAL A 214 11.10 0.78 -7.93
CA VAL A 214 10.97 1.67 -6.78
C VAL A 214 10.69 0.87 -5.50
N LEU A 215 11.24 1.36 -4.40
CA LEU A 215 11.11 0.80 -3.07
C LEU A 215 10.22 1.70 -2.22
N ALA A 216 9.24 1.11 -1.56
CA ALA A 216 8.30 1.82 -0.70
C ALA A 216 8.98 2.62 0.40
N GLY A 217 8.65 3.90 0.51
CA GLY A 217 9.14 4.79 1.55
C GLY A 217 10.61 5.19 1.44
N SER A 218 11.34 4.77 0.38
CA SER A 218 12.76 5.10 0.18
C SER A 218 13.02 5.83 -1.13
N ASP A 219 12.39 5.40 -2.21
CA ASP A 219 12.65 5.99 -3.53
C ASP A 219 11.65 7.12 -3.80
N ILE A 220 12.18 8.24 -4.25
CA ILE A 220 11.42 9.44 -4.60
C ILE A 220 10.84 9.23 -6.00
N ILE A 221 9.55 9.48 -6.16
CA ILE A 221 8.83 9.38 -7.43
C ILE A 221 8.45 10.74 -8.01
N ALA A 222 8.32 11.75 -7.16
CA ALA A 222 8.08 13.13 -7.55
C ALA A 222 8.54 14.09 -6.44
N THR A 223 8.71 15.36 -6.80
CA THR A 223 8.97 16.44 -5.83
C THR A 223 7.96 17.55 -6.06
N LEU A 224 7.25 17.96 -5.00
CA LEU A 224 6.29 19.06 -5.06
C LEU A 224 7.05 20.37 -5.22
N ILE A 225 6.49 21.30 -6.01
CA ILE A 225 7.07 22.64 -6.24
C ILE A 225 6.05 23.66 -5.74
N HIS A 226 6.41 24.37 -4.69
CA HIS A 226 5.69 25.56 -4.25
C HIS A 226 6.09 26.75 -5.12
N LYS A 227 5.09 27.53 -5.54
CA LYS A 227 5.28 28.85 -6.13
C LYS A 227 5.25 29.90 -5.05
#